data_31d61b66e5fd48e8e8b584d550c40835
#
_entry.id   31d61b66e5fd48e8e8b584d550c40835
#
_cell.length_a   1.000
_cell.length_b   1.000
_cell.length_c   1.000
_cell.angle_alpha   90.00
_cell.angle_beta   90.00
_cell.angle_gamma   90.00
#
_symmetry.space_group_name_H-M   'P 1'
#
loop_
_entity.id
_entity.type
_entity.pdbx_description
1 polymer ?
#
loop_
_entity_poly.entity_id
_entity_poly.type
_entity_poly.pdbx_seq_one_letter_code
_entity_poly.pdbx_strand_id
1 'polypeptide(L)'
;MSHRPSLQDFVDDELLRAALTMDQVVDAVIEQWRRFTPAAARMSTDPVRLLTQHRSDLVRDAVRELRARAAAEMGGPTVNRSASATAAPAKLELALIGEDEVSVDVEVSRAVELVKSSAEFELRELQAFTSALVDDVNVARDTNPFRPESYVRSLWVGVSGVPMSRALQAAFMRDAATPLSKTLRQTYAAACTRLESQGV
;
A
#
# COMPACT_ATOMS: atom_id res chain seq x y z
N MET A 1 32.99 -0.10 15.35
CA MET A 1 32.56 0.94 14.40
C MET A 1 31.13 0.56 14.01
N SER A 2 30.13 1.29 14.51
CA SER A 2 28.72 1.03 14.15
C SER A 2 28.54 1.35 12.66
N HIS A 3 28.10 0.36 11.90
CA HIS A 3 27.77 0.58 10.49
C HIS A 3 26.52 1.46 10.45
N ARG A 4 26.62 2.64 9.83
CA ARG A 4 25.43 3.48 9.59
C ARG A 4 24.56 2.75 8.56
N PRO A 5 23.25 2.55 8.82
CA PRO A 5 22.39 1.86 7.89
C PRO A 5 22.27 2.64 6.56
N SER A 6 22.15 1.91 5.47
CA SER A 6 21.86 2.48 4.15
C SER A 6 20.34 2.48 3.86
N LEU A 7 19.92 3.21 2.83
CA LEU A 7 18.53 3.14 2.36
C LEU A 7 18.15 1.71 1.93
N GLN A 8 19.10 0.94 1.37
CA GLN A 8 18.88 -0.46 1.00
C GLN A 8 18.60 -1.33 2.22
N ASP A 9 19.39 -1.17 3.30
CA ASP A 9 19.17 -1.92 4.55
C ASP A 9 17.78 -1.62 5.13
N PHE A 10 17.37 -0.36 5.11
CA PHE A 10 16.01 0.05 5.50
C PHE A 10 14.94 -0.63 4.67
N VAL A 11 15.10 -0.63 3.33
CA VAL A 11 14.12 -1.24 2.43
C VAL A 11 14.03 -2.75 2.66
N ASP A 12 15.14 -3.44 2.80
CA ASP A 12 15.15 -4.88 3.02
C ASP A 12 14.49 -5.23 4.36
N ASP A 13 14.73 -4.44 5.41
CA ASP A 13 14.13 -4.61 6.73
C ASP A 13 12.61 -4.37 6.71
N GLU A 14 12.13 -3.33 6.05
CA GLU A 14 10.69 -3.06 5.91
C GLU A 14 9.97 -4.10 5.05
N LEU A 15 10.59 -4.61 3.98
CA LEU A 15 10.01 -5.67 3.16
C LEU A 15 9.83 -6.99 3.93
N LEU A 16 10.70 -7.29 4.89
CA LEU A 16 10.52 -8.45 5.77
C LEU A 16 9.26 -8.33 6.63
N ARG A 17 8.88 -7.11 7.02
CA ARG A 17 7.68 -6.83 7.84
C ARG A 17 6.41 -6.63 7.02
N ALA A 18 6.55 -6.27 5.75
CA ALA A 18 5.43 -5.95 4.88
C ALA A 18 4.40 -7.10 4.79
N ALA A 19 4.85 -8.35 4.82
CA ALA A 19 3.95 -9.50 4.80
C ALA A 19 3.02 -9.52 6.01
N LEU A 20 3.55 -9.25 7.20
CA LEU A 20 2.74 -9.18 8.44
C LEU A 20 1.78 -7.98 8.39
N THR A 21 2.24 -6.84 7.92
CA THR A 21 1.42 -5.63 7.74
C THR A 21 0.22 -5.90 6.81
N MET A 22 0.47 -6.50 5.65
CA MET A 22 -0.59 -6.84 4.70
C MET A 22 -1.53 -7.92 5.25
N ASP A 23 -0.99 -8.93 5.91
CA ASP A 23 -1.75 -10.01 6.50
C ASP A 23 -2.71 -9.53 7.59
N GLN A 24 -2.28 -8.62 8.46
CA GLN A 24 -3.10 -7.99 9.49
C GLN A 24 -4.28 -7.20 8.90
N VAL A 25 -4.07 -6.51 7.79
CA VAL A 25 -5.13 -5.77 7.09
C VAL A 25 -6.16 -6.72 6.50
N VAL A 26 -5.71 -7.77 5.82
CA VAL A 26 -6.58 -8.79 5.24
C VAL A 26 -7.40 -9.49 6.32
N ASP A 27 -6.77 -9.82 7.45
CA ASP A 27 -7.43 -10.45 8.58
C ASP A 27 -8.51 -9.56 9.19
N ALA A 28 -8.22 -8.27 9.34
CA ALA A 28 -9.19 -7.29 9.85
C ALA A 28 -10.44 -7.19 8.94
N VAL A 29 -10.28 -7.21 7.63
CA VAL A 29 -11.41 -7.21 6.68
C VAL A 29 -12.20 -8.53 6.77
N ILE A 30 -11.51 -9.67 6.82
CA ILE A 30 -12.16 -10.99 6.97
C ILE A 30 -13.01 -11.01 8.25
N GLU A 31 -12.46 -10.54 9.38
CA GLU A 31 -13.18 -10.49 10.65
C GLU A 31 -14.37 -9.52 10.61
N GLN A 32 -14.20 -8.36 9.98
CA GLN A 32 -15.30 -7.42 9.76
C GLN A 32 -16.42 -8.07 8.95
N TRP A 33 -16.11 -8.71 7.82
CA TRP A 33 -17.10 -9.33 6.96
C TRP A 33 -17.78 -10.54 7.64
N ARG A 34 -17.07 -11.31 8.44
CA ARG A 34 -17.67 -12.38 9.25
C ARG A 34 -18.75 -11.88 10.20
N ARG A 35 -18.54 -10.72 10.81
CA ARG A 35 -19.49 -10.13 11.76
C ARG A 35 -20.75 -9.59 11.09
N PHE A 36 -20.61 -9.02 9.91
CA PHE A 36 -21.71 -8.31 9.24
C PHE A 36 -22.43 -9.14 8.15
N THR A 37 -21.91 -10.29 7.76
CA THR A 37 -22.57 -11.17 6.78
C THR A 37 -23.49 -12.16 7.49
N PRO A 38 -24.83 -12.08 7.31
CA PRO A 38 -25.75 -13.04 7.89
C PRO A 38 -25.44 -14.46 7.43
N ALA A 39 -25.63 -15.45 8.31
CA ALA A 39 -25.38 -16.85 7.99
C ALA A 39 -26.14 -17.37 6.76
N ALA A 40 -27.33 -16.80 6.48
CA ALA A 40 -28.16 -17.14 5.31
C ALA A 40 -27.59 -16.60 3.97
N ALA A 41 -26.76 -15.53 3.99
CA ALA A 41 -26.17 -14.95 2.80
C ALA A 41 -24.90 -15.69 2.31
N ARG A 42 -24.43 -16.69 3.05
CA ARG A 42 -23.18 -17.43 2.78
C ARG A 42 -23.30 -18.53 1.73
N MET A 43 -24.42 -18.63 1.02
CA MET A 43 -24.74 -19.88 0.28
C MET A 43 -24.30 -19.92 -1.17
N SER A 44 -23.83 -18.84 -1.82
CA SER A 44 -23.51 -18.94 -3.26
C SER A 44 -22.11 -18.45 -3.62
N THR A 45 -21.67 -17.31 -3.13
CA THR A 45 -20.27 -16.86 -3.27
C THR A 45 -19.87 -16.18 -1.98
N ASP A 46 -19.38 -16.96 -1.01
CA ASP A 46 -18.97 -16.43 0.28
C ASP A 46 -17.63 -15.68 0.13
N PRO A 47 -17.63 -14.34 0.15
CA PRO A 47 -16.41 -13.55 -0.01
C PRO A 47 -15.42 -13.80 1.11
N VAL A 48 -15.88 -14.13 2.31
CA VAL A 48 -15.03 -14.48 3.47
C VAL A 48 -14.29 -15.78 3.18
N ARG A 49 -14.97 -16.78 2.61
CA ARG A 49 -14.34 -18.04 2.24
C ARG A 49 -13.29 -17.83 1.16
N LEU A 50 -13.60 -17.04 0.12
CA LEU A 50 -12.66 -16.74 -0.96
C LEU A 50 -11.43 -16.01 -0.44
N LEU A 51 -11.60 -14.97 0.38
CA LEU A 51 -10.49 -14.27 0.99
C LEU A 51 -9.65 -15.18 1.89
N THR A 52 -10.29 -16.04 2.70
CA THR A 52 -9.57 -16.98 3.57
C THR A 52 -8.78 -18.00 2.75
N GLN A 53 -9.36 -18.52 1.67
CA GLN A 53 -8.72 -19.49 0.78
C GLN A 53 -7.54 -18.90 0.01
N HIS A 54 -7.65 -17.65 -0.47
CA HIS A 54 -6.63 -16.97 -1.27
C HIS A 54 -5.75 -16.02 -0.47
N ARG A 55 -5.87 -15.98 0.87
CA ARG A 55 -5.15 -15.06 1.75
C ARG A 55 -3.64 -15.04 1.50
N SER A 56 -3.03 -16.21 1.47
CA SER A 56 -1.56 -16.33 1.29
C SER A 56 -1.11 -15.84 -0.09
N ASP A 57 -1.89 -16.10 -1.13
CA ASP A 57 -1.59 -15.64 -2.48
C ASP A 57 -1.76 -14.12 -2.58
N LEU A 58 -2.84 -13.58 -2.02
CA LEU A 58 -3.08 -12.14 -1.94
C LEU A 58 -1.92 -11.41 -1.26
N VAL A 59 -1.51 -11.86 -0.07
CA VAL A 59 -0.40 -11.26 0.70
C VAL A 59 0.92 -11.37 -0.06
N ARG A 60 1.22 -12.54 -0.63
CA ARG A 60 2.43 -12.75 -1.44
C ARG A 60 2.49 -11.79 -2.63
N ASP A 61 1.39 -11.68 -3.37
CA ASP A 61 1.32 -10.86 -4.57
C ASP A 61 1.38 -9.36 -4.24
N ALA A 62 0.74 -8.93 -3.15
CA ALA A 62 0.86 -7.57 -2.62
C ALA A 62 2.30 -7.25 -2.21
N VAL A 63 3.00 -8.13 -1.50
CA VAL A 63 4.40 -7.92 -1.09
C VAL A 63 5.34 -7.92 -2.29
N ARG A 64 5.10 -8.79 -3.28
CA ARG A 64 5.88 -8.79 -4.53
C ARG A 64 5.75 -7.45 -5.26
N GLU A 65 4.54 -6.93 -5.37
CA GLU A 65 4.30 -5.62 -5.99
C GLU A 65 4.93 -4.49 -5.18
N LEU A 66 4.82 -4.51 -3.85
CA LEU A 66 5.45 -3.51 -2.99
C LEU A 66 6.97 -3.49 -3.17
N ARG A 67 7.60 -4.66 -3.26
CA ARG A 67 9.04 -4.79 -3.53
C ARG A 67 9.40 -4.19 -4.89
N ALA A 68 8.61 -4.46 -5.92
CA ALA A 68 8.85 -3.92 -7.26
C ALA A 68 8.75 -2.39 -7.27
N ARG A 69 7.76 -1.82 -6.55
CA ARG A 69 7.60 -0.37 -6.40
C ARG A 69 8.76 0.26 -5.63
N ALA A 70 9.14 -0.32 -4.51
CA ALA A 70 10.27 0.17 -3.71
C ALA A 70 11.58 0.14 -4.53
N ALA A 71 11.83 -0.92 -5.28
CA ALA A 71 13.00 -1.01 -6.16
C ALA A 71 12.97 0.05 -7.29
N ALA A 72 11.80 0.32 -7.87
CA ALA A 72 11.64 1.36 -8.89
C ALA A 72 11.91 2.77 -8.34
N GLU A 73 11.52 3.05 -7.10
CA GLU A 73 11.81 4.33 -6.44
C GLU A 73 13.31 4.50 -6.15
N MET A 74 14.02 3.44 -5.80
CA MET A 74 15.46 3.47 -5.55
C MET A 74 16.30 3.51 -6.83
N GLY A 75 15.85 2.86 -7.92
CA GLY A 75 16.61 2.70 -9.17
C GLY A 75 16.39 3.79 -10.22
N GLY A 76 15.47 4.73 -10.01
CA GLY A 76 15.10 5.74 -11.00
C GLY A 76 15.76 7.09 -10.77
N PRO A 77 16.24 7.80 -11.82
CA PRO A 77 16.36 9.24 -11.73
C PRO A 77 14.95 9.77 -11.46
N THR A 78 14.78 10.52 -10.40
CA THR A 78 13.52 11.12 -9.99
C THR A 78 13.04 12.13 -11.04
N VAL A 79 12.46 11.63 -12.09
CA VAL A 79 11.61 12.42 -12.97
C VAL A 79 10.27 12.54 -12.24
N ASN A 80 9.94 13.77 -11.88
CA ASN A 80 8.63 14.19 -11.38
C ASN A 80 7.51 13.51 -12.19
N ARG A 81 6.99 12.37 -11.73
CA ARG A 81 5.81 11.72 -12.30
C ARG A 81 4.49 12.33 -11.82
N SER A 82 4.56 13.45 -11.10
CA SER A 82 3.35 14.21 -10.74
C SER A 82 2.81 15.06 -11.89
N ALA A 83 3.49 15.14 -13.03
CA ALA A 83 3.07 15.95 -14.17
C ALA A 83 3.52 15.32 -15.47
N SER A 84 2.88 14.25 -15.89
CA SER A 84 2.95 13.80 -17.27
C SER A 84 1.71 12.98 -17.64
N ALA A 85 0.57 13.64 -17.59
CA ALA A 85 -0.52 13.39 -18.50
C ALA A 85 -0.41 14.39 -19.66
N THR A 86 0.77 14.44 -20.32
CA THR A 86 0.89 15.07 -21.63
C THR A 86 1.44 14.00 -22.55
N ALA A 87 0.64 12.98 -22.78
CA ALA A 87 0.81 12.10 -23.91
C ALA A 87 0.36 12.83 -25.17
N ALA A 88 1.14 12.67 -26.24
CA ALA A 88 0.79 13.02 -27.60
C ALA A 88 -0.65 12.56 -27.94
N PRO A 89 -1.31 13.16 -28.95
CA PRO A 89 -2.69 12.81 -29.29
C PRO A 89 -2.74 11.41 -29.90
N ALA A 90 -2.70 10.39 -29.08
CA ALA A 90 -3.21 9.08 -29.43
C ALA A 90 -4.74 9.19 -29.45
N LYS A 91 -5.35 8.75 -30.55
CA LYS A 91 -6.79 8.66 -30.78
C LYS A 91 -7.54 8.44 -29.46
N LEU A 92 -8.42 9.37 -29.13
CA LEU A 92 -9.48 9.20 -28.17
C LEU A 92 -10.39 8.05 -28.65
N GLU A 93 -9.99 6.80 -28.44
CA GLU A 93 -10.94 5.77 -28.20
C GLU A 93 -11.51 6.07 -26.80
N LEU A 94 -12.70 6.66 -26.80
CA LEU A 94 -13.60 6.66 -25.66
C LEU A 94 -13.97 5.18 -25.38
N ALA A 95 -13.00 4.41 -24.84
CA ALA A 95 -13.34 3.19 -24.15
C ALA A 95 -14.24 3.64 -23.00
N LEU A 96 -15.47 3.16 -22.97
CA LEU A 96 -16.31 3.20 -21.78
C LEU A 96 -15.48 2.56 -20.67
N ILE A 97 -14.85 3.41 -19.85
CA ILE A 97 -14.26 2.98 -18.59
C ILE A 97 -15.45 2.44 -17.80
N GLY A 98 -15.47 1.14 -17.55
CA GLY A 98 -16.59 0.51 -16.88
C GLY A 98 -16.81 1.17 -15.53
N GLU A 99 -18.06 1.36 -15.12
CA GLU A 99 -18.41 1.92 -13.78
C GLU A 99 -17.63 1.22 -12.64
N ASP A 100 -17.31 -0.05 -12.83
CA ASP A 100 -16.52 -0.86 -11.88
C ASP A 100 -15.06 -0.44 -11.79
N GLU A 101 -14.40 0.03 -12.87
CA GLU A 101 -13.03 0.52 -12.83
C GLU A 101 -12.94 1.88 -12.13
N VAL A 102 -13.89 2.76 -12.41
CA VAL A 102 -13.99 4.06 -11.73
C VAL A 102 -14.23 3.86 -10.24
N SER A 103 -15.06 2.90 -9.86
CA SER A 103 -15.35 2.58 -8.46
C SER A 103 -14.09 2.15 -7.70
N VAL A 104 -13.25 1.33 -8.30
CA VAL A 104 -11.98 0.87 -7.68
C VAL A 104 -10.99 2.03 -7.51
N ASP A 105 -10.81 2.85 -8.54
CA ASP A 105 -9.86 3.98 -8.48
C ASP A 105 -10.27 4.99 -7.40
N VAL A 106 -11.58 5.20 -7.19
CA VAL A 106 -12.10 6.03 -6.11
C VAL A 106 -11.73 5.44 -4.75
N GLU A 107 -11.94 4.15 -4.53
CA GLU A 107 -11.63 3.52 -3.24
C GLU A 107 -10.12 3.46 -2.97
N VAL A 108 -9.29 3.22 -4.00
CA VAL A 108 -7.83 3.29 -3.89
C VAL A 108 -7.38 4.71 -3.50
N SER A 109 -7.88 5.74 -4.17
CA SER A 109 -7.55 7.13 -3.87
C SER A 109 -7.98 7.52 -2.47
N ARG A 110 -9.19 7.12 -2.05
CA ARG A 110 -9.71 7.35 -0.71
C ARG A 110 -8.86 6.69 0.37
N ALA A 111 -8.42 5.45 0.15
CA ALA A 111 -7.55 4.75 1.08
C ALA A 111 -6.19 5.46 1.22
N VAL A 112 -5.61 5.93 0.12
CA VAL A 112 -4.37 6.72 0.13
C VAL A 112 -4.52 7.98 0.97
N GLU A 113 -5.58 8.77 0.74
CA GLU A 113 -5.82 10.01 1.48
C GLU A 113 -6.07 9.76 2.98
N LEU A 114 -6.77 8.67 3.32
CA LEU A 114 -6.98 8.29 4.70
C LEU A 114 -5.67 7.92 5.40
N VAL A 115 -4.77 7.17 4.73
CA VAL A 115 -3.46 6.85 5.29
C VAL A 115 -2.62 8.12 5.47
N LYS A 116 -2.56 9.00 4.46
CA LYS A 116 -1.82 10.27 4.52
C LYS A 116 -2.28 11.14 5.67
N SER A 117 -3.58 11.31 5.82
CA SER A 117 -4.13 12.16 6.89
C SER A 117 -3.94 11.56 8.29
N SER A 118 -4.02 10.23 8.42
CA SER A 118 -3.89 9.57 9.73
C SER A 118 -2.44 9.40 10.19
N ALA A 119 -1.49 9.34 9.26
CA ALA A 119 -0.07 9.11 9.52
C ALA A 119 0.82 10.31 9.10
N GLU A 120 0.25 11.52 9.03
CA GLU A 120 0.95 12.71 8.54
C GLU A 120 2.25 13.00 9.30
N PHE A 121 2.20 12.89 10.63
CA PHE A 121 3.36 13.13 11.47
C PHE A 121 4.45 12.09 11.22
N GLU A 122 4.10 10.82 11.29
CA GLU A 122 5.01 9.70 11.12
C GLU A 122 5.62 9.67 9.71
N LEU A 123 4.86 10.07 8.69
CA LEU A 123 5.35 10.18 7.31
C LEU A 123 6.38 11.30 7.16
N ARG A 124 6.18 12.45 7.78
CA ARG A 124 7.15 13.55 7.77
C ARG A 124 8.44 13.17 8.49
N GLU A 125 8.31 12.51 9.63
CA GLU A 125 9.46 12.04 10.40
C GLU A 125 10.23 10.97 9.60
N LEU A 126 9.54 9.99 9.01
CA LEU A 126 10.17 8.98 8.18
C LEU A 126 10.86 9.58 6.95
N GLN A 127 10.26 10.61 6.33
CA GLN A 127 10.89 11.34 5.23
C GLN A 127 12.21 11.99 5.64
N ALA A 128 12.29 12.56 6.84
CA ALA A 128 13.54 13.13 7.37
C ALA A 128 14.62 12.04 7.53
N PHE A 129 14.26 10.90 8.12
CA PHE A 129 15.19 9.77 8.26
C PHE A 129 15.64 9.21 6.91
N THR A 130 14.73 8.99 5.96
CA THR A 130 15.10 8.46 4.64
C THR A 130 15.95 9.44 3.84
N SER A 131 15.72 10.75 3.98
CA SER A 131 16.60 11.78 3.41
C SER A 131 18.00 11.73 4.01
N ALA A 132 18.11 11.51 5.32
CA ALA A 132 19.40 11.35 5.99
C ALA A 132 20.16 10.09 5.53
N LEU A 133 19.44 9.01 5.19
CA LEU A 133 20.05 7.76 4.68
C LEU A 133 20.69 7.94 3.29
N VAL A 134 20.20 8.88 2.48
CA VAL A 134 20.73 9.18 1.13
C VAL A 134 21.62 10.43 1.10
N ASP A 135 21.95 10.99 2.26
CA ASP A 135 22.69 12.25 2.41
C ASP A 135 22.07 13.42 1.62
N ASP A 136 20.73 13.38 1.43
CA ASP A 136 19.98 14.43 0.75
C ASP A 136 19.60 15.53 1.76
N VAL A 137 20.29 16.66 1.67
CA VAL A 137 20.02 17.84 2.51
C VAL A 137 18.69 18.52 2.14
N ASN A 138 18.10 18.18 1.00
CA ASN A 138 16.83 18.75 0.55
C ASN A 138 15.65 17.85 0.94
N VAL A 139 15.21 17.96 2.18
CA VAL A 139 14.06 17.21 2.74
C VAL A 139 12.74 17.47 1.98
N ALA A 140 12.71 18.42 1.04
CA ALA A 140 11.54 18.65 0.19
C ALA A 140 11.26 17.52 -0.80
N ARG A 141 12.25 16.66 -1.09
CA ARG A 141 12.12 15.52 -1.96
C ARG A 141 11.66 14.30 -1.15
N ASP A 142 10.57 13.68 -1.55
CA ASP A 142 10.13 12.44 -0.93
C ASP A 142 11.07 11.28 -1.32
N THR A 143 11.90 10.88 -0.37
CA THR A 143 12.87 9.79 -0.51
C THR A 143 12.36 8.47 0.08
N ASN A 144 11.15 8.46 0.65
CA ASN A 144 10.56 7.27 1.24
C ASN A 144 10.01 6.34 0.16
N PRO A 145 10.57 5.12 -0.03
CA PRO A 145 10.06 4.16 -1.01
C PRO A 145 8.75 3.49 -0.58
N PHE A 146 8.39 3.59 0.71
CA PHE A 146 7.19 2.99 1.29
C PHE A 146 6.07 4.01 1.50
N ARG A 147 5.78 4.81 0.47
CA ARG A 147 4.69 5.77 0.50
C ARG A 147 3.32 5.08 0.63
N PRO A 148 2.30 5.78 1.16
CA PRO A 148 0.94 5.27 1.22
C PRO A 148 0.43 4.70 -0.11
N GLU A 149 0.74 5.37 -1.21
CA GLU A 149 0.38 4.93 -2.58
C GLU A 149 0.97 3.56 -2.92
N SER A 150 2.22 3.31 -2.51
CA SER A 150 2.89 2.04 -2.77
C SER A 150 2.20 0.90 -2.04
N TYR A 151 1.84 1.08 -0.76
CA TYR A 151 1.10 0.08 0.01
C TYR A 151 -0.31 -0.17 -0.52
N VAL A 152 -1.09 0.91 -0.75
CA VAL A 152 -2.48 0.79 -1.19
C VAL A 152 -2.58 0.13 -2.56
N ARG A 153 -1.73 0.55 -3.51
CA ARG A 153 -1.72 -0.04 -4.86
C ARG A 153 -1.22 -1.48 -4.84
N SER A 154 -0.27 -1.81 -3.97
CA SER A 154 0.20 -3.19 -3.80
C SER A 154 -0.89 -4.09 -3.23
N LEU A 155 -1.65 -3.62 -2.25
CA LEU A 155 -2.80 -4.34 -1.71
C LEU A 155 -3.88 -4.55 -2.78
N TRP A 156 -4.13 -3.53 -3.62
CA TRP A 156 -5.04 -3.65 -4.77
C TRP A 156 -4.60 -4.75 -5.74
N VAL A 157 -3.30 -4.83 -6.09
CA VAL A 157 -2.78 -5.89 -6.96
C VAL A 157 -3.02 -7.26 -6.33
N GLY A 158 -2.78 -7.42 -5.02
CA GLY A 158 -3.06 -8.66 -4.32
C GLY A 158 -4.53 -9.06 -4.37
N VAL A 159 -5.45 -8.14 -4.06
CA VAL A 159 -6.90 -8.46 -4.05
C VAL A 159 -7.47 -8.67 -5.45
N SER A 160 -6.92 -8.02 -6.46
CA SER A 160 -7.36 -8.19 -7.86
C SER A 160 -7.10 -9.61 -8.40
N GLY A 161 -6.15 -10.35 -7.81
CA GLY A 161 -5.90 -11.75 -8.09
C GLY A 161 -6.88 -12.74 -7.45
N VAL A 162 -7.69 -12.28 -6.49
CA VAL A 162 -8.70 -13.13 -5.86
C VAL A 162 -9.93 -13.26 -6.78
N PRO A 163 -10.50 -14.47 -7.00
CA PRO A 163 -11.62 -14.69 -7.93
C PRO A 163 -12.95 -14.16 -7.35
N MET A 164 -13.00 -12.85 -7.12
CA MET A 164 -14.18 -12.10 -6.68
C MET A 164 -14.64 -11.14 -7.77
N SER A 165 -15.93 -10.75 -7.74
CA SER A 165 -16.42 -9.69 -8.61
C SER A 165 -15.70 -8.36 -8.32
N ARG A 166 -15.63 -7.47 -9.32
CA ARG A 166 -15.05 -6.12 -9.16
C ARG A 166 -15.71 -5.34 -8.03
N ALA A 167 -17.02 -5.45 -7.89
CA ALA A 167 -17.77 -4.83 -6.79
C ALA A 167 -17.31 -5.33 -5.40
N LEU A 168 -17.02 -6.62 -5.24
CA LEU A 168 -16.48 -7.18 -4.01
C LEU A 168 -15.02 -6.77 -3.77
N GLN A 169 -14.21 -6.66 -4.83
CA GLN A 169 -12.84 -6.14 -4.74
C GLN A 169 -12.83 -4.66 -4.33
N ALA A 170 -13.72 -3.83 -4.88
CA ALA A 170 -13.89 -2.44 -4.47
C ALA A 170 -14.38 -2.34 -3.01
N ALA A 171 -15.34 -3.18 -2.62
CA ALA A 171 -15.79 -3.25 -1.22
C ALA A 171 -14.66 -3.65 -0.27
N PHE A 172 -13.79 -4.59 -0.67
CA PHE A 172 -12.59 -4.93 0.09
C PHE A 172 -11.69 -3.70 0.28
N MET A 173 -11.37 -2.96 -0.76
CA MET A 173 -10.51 -1.77 -0.67
C MET A 173 -11.10 -0.70 0.23
N ARG A 174 -12.42 -0.46 0.12
CA ARG A 174 -13.14 0.45 1.00
C ARG A 174 -13.03 0.04 2.48
N ASP A 175 -13.28 -1.24 2.77
CA ASP A 175 -13.29 -1.76 4.13
C ASP A 175 -11.87 -1.95 4.69
N ALA A 176 -10.87 -2.13 3.82
CA ALA A 176 -9.46 -2.18 4.18
C ALA A 176 -8.86 -0.80 4.52
N ALA A 177 -9.46 0.31 4.07
CA ALA A 177 -8.88 1.65 4.23
C ALA A 177 -8.59 2.00 5.70
N THR A 178 -9.54 1.75 6.61
CA THR A 178 -9.38 2.05 8.04
C THR A 178 -8.34 1.14 8.73
N PRO A 179 -8.38 -0.19 8.64
CA PRO A 179 -7.35 -1.03 9.23
C PRO A 179 -5.97 -0.75 8.61
N LEU A 180 -5.90 -0.50 7.29
CA LEU A 180 -4.64 -0.17 6.62
C LEU A 180 -4.04 1.14 7.17
N SER A 181 -4.84 2.19 7.31
CA SER A 181 -4.36 3.48 7.84
C SER A 181 -3.82 3.34 9.25
N LYS A 182 -4.51 2.59 10.12
CA LYS A 182 -4.07 2.32 11.48
C LYS A 182 -2.77 1.51 11.52
N THR A 183 -2.70 0.43 10.73
CA THR A 183 -1.52 -0.45 10.69
C THR A 183 -0.31 0.28 10.11
N LEU A 184 -0.47 1.04 9.01
CA LEU A 184 0.62 1.79 8.41
C LEU A 184 1.14 2.91 9.32
N ARG A 185 0.26 3.61 10.03
CA ARG A 185 0.70 4.58 11.03
C ARG A 185 1.62 3.94 12.06
N GLN A 186 1.25 2.76 12.59
CA GLN A 186 2.09 2.02 13.54
C GLN A 186 3.40 1.53 12.90
N THR A 187 3.35 1.07 11.65
CA THR A 187 4.53 0.63 10.89
C THR A 187 5.51 1.79 10.70
N TYR A 188 5.03 2.98 10.30
CA TYR A 188 5.87 4.16 10.12
C TYR A 188 6.49 4.63 11.44
N ALA A 189 5.71 4.71 12.52
CA ALA A 189 6.24 5.05 13.84
C ALA A 189 7.34 4.07 14.29
N ALA A 190 7.11 2.76 14.09
CA ALA A 190 8.10 1.75 14.42
C ALA A 190 9.36 1.85 13.53
N ALA A 191 9.22 2.22 12.26
CA ALA A 191 10.34 2.47 11.35
C ALA A 191 11.19 3.65 11.83
N CYS A 192 10.56 4.77 12.18
CA CYS A 192 11.26 5.94 12.74
C CYS A 192 12.05 5.57 14.01
N THR A 193 11.42 4.88 14.97
CA THR A 193 12.08 4.44 16.20
C THR A 193 13.29 3.53 15.92
N ARG A 194 13.20 2.64 14.92
CA ARG A 194 14.33 1.79 14.54
C ARG A 194 15.49 2.59 13.95
N LEU A 195 15.19 3.51 13.01
CA LEU A 195 16.21 4.35 12.38
C LEU A 195 16.90 5.26 13.42
N GLU A 196 16.14 5.85 14.34
CA GLU A 196 16.69 6.61 15.46
C GLU A 196 17.62 5.75 16.33
N SER A 197 17.19 4.53 16.68
CA SER A 197 18.00 3.60 17.48
C SER A 197 19.31 3.16 16.79
N GLN A 198 19.34 3.22 15.46
CA GLN A 198 20.51 2.94 14.62
C GLN A 198 21.41 4.14 14.40
N GLY A 199 21.03 5.31 14.94
CA GLY A 199 21.83 6.55 14.89
C GLY A 199 21.72 7.31 13.56
N VAL A 200 20.57 7.22 12.89
CA VAL A 200 20.24 8.02 11.71
C VAL A 200 19.78 9.42 12.12
#